data_575482e74541d38c14fdbc074eb22c6f
#
_entry.id   575482e74541d38c14fdbc074eb22c6f
#
_cell.length_a   1.000
_cell.length_b   1.000
_cell.length_c   1.000
_cell.angle_alpha   90.00
_cell.angle_beta   90.00
_cell.angle_gamma   90.00
#
_symmetry.space_group_name_H-M   'P 1'
#
loop_
_entity.id
_entity.type
_entity.pdbx_description
1 polymer ?
#
loop_
_entity_poly.entity_id
_entity_poly.type
_entity_poly.pdbx_seq_one_letter_code
_entity_poly.pdbx_strand_id
1 'polypeptide(L)'
;IMYSIIAKVVILLQFQSRETRKIAYLCLESIYKPMNHDNPSAGYQVKQYSGPVKRYCQTLSLRDDLQLIEEYCRLHSPEVQWREIRDGIRAVGILEMEIYILDTSLFMIVETPLDFDWDEAMARLATLPRQAEWEATVAAFQLCRPGSTSSEKWRLMRRIFHLYK
;
A
#
# COMPACT_ATOMS: atom_id res chain seq x y z
N ILE A 1 15.45 -3.98 -8.96
CA ILE A 1 15.26 -4.53 -10.34
C ILE A 1 16.38 -5.54 -10.67
N MET A 2 17.66 -5.24 -10.41
CA MET A 2 18.79 -6.13 -10.76
C MET A 2 18.81 -7.43 -9.95
N TYR A 3 18.51 -7.41 -8.66
CA TYR A 3 18.42 -8.62 -7.81
C TYR A 3 17.29 -9.57 -8.23
N SER A 4 16.13 -9.04 -8.63
CA SER A 4 14.99 -9.84 -9.12
C SER A 4 15.31 -10.57 -10.43
N ILE A 5 16.07 -9.95 -11.33
CA ILE A 5 16.47 -10.56 -12.61
C ILE A 5 17.50 -11.65 -12.36
N ILE A 6 18.47 -11.44 -11.48
CA ILE A 6 19.51 -12.43 -11.13
C ILE A 6 18.87 -13.66 -10.47
N ALA A 7 17.93 -13.48 -9.53
CA ALA A 7 17.22 -14.59 -8.90
C ALA A 7 16.42 -15.41 -9.93
N LYS A 8 15.74 -14.77 -10.89
CA LYS A 8 15.03 -15.45 -11.98
C LYS A 8 15.97 -16.25 -12.88
N VAL A 9 17.11 -15.69 -13.23
CA VAL A 9 18.13 -16.37 -14.06
C VAL A 9 18.73 -17.57 -13.32
N VAL A 10 19.01 -17.45 -12.04
CA VAL A 10 19.57 -18.55 -11.22
C VAL A 10 18.57 -19.70 -11.09
N ILE A 11 17.31 -19.43 -10.86
CA ILE A 11 16.24 -20.45 -10.80
C ILE A 11 16.11 -21.16 -12.17
N LEU A 12 16.09 -20.43 -13.28
CA LEU A 12 15.99 -20.97 -14.61
C LEU A 12 17.19 -21.86 -15.01
N LEU A 13 18.38 -21.56 -14.50
CA LEU A 13 19.60 -22.34 -14.77
C LEU A 13 19.63 -23.69 -14.03
N GLN A 14 18.81 -23.88 -12.98
CA GLN A 14 18.70 -25.14 -12.23
C GLN A 14 17.89 -26.22 -12.95
N PHE A 15 17.14 -25.86 -13.99
CA PHE A 15 16.32 -26.83 -14.74
C PHE A 15 17.05 -27.34 -15.98
N GLN A 16 17.22 -28.67 -16.06
CA GLN A 16 18.02 -29.31 -17.10
C GLN A 16 17.33 -29.44 -18.49
N SER A 17 15.98 -29.42 -18.53
CA SER A 17 15.25 -29.54 -19.79
C SER A 17 14.64 -28.23 -20.28
N ARG A 18 14.46 -28.11 -21.61
CA ARG A 18 13.85 -26.93 -22.26
C ARG A 18 12.38 -26.77 -21.87
N GLU A 19 11.66 -27.89 -21.65
CA GLU A 19 10.26 -27.87 -21.24
C GLU A 19 10.08 -27.48 -19.78
N THR A 20 10.90 -28.01 -18.87
CA THR A 20 10.88 -27.61 -17.46
C THR A 20 11.24 -26.13 -17.27
N ARG A 21 12.14 -25.58 -18.09
CA ARG A 21 12.40 -24.13 -18.11
C ARG A 21 11.19 -23.33 -18.57
N LYS A 22 10.46 -23.80 -19.57
CA LYS A 22 9.26 -23.14 -20.08
C LYS A 22 8.12 -23.15 -19.06
N ILE A 23 7.94 -24.27 -18.36
CA ILE A 23 6.96 -24.39 -17.27
C ILE A 23 7.36 -23.51 -16.09
N ALA A 24 8.64 -23.51 -15.70
CA ALA A 24 9.14 -22.63 -14.63
C ALA A 24 8.99 -21.14 -15.00
N TYR A 25 9.21 -20.78 -16.26
CA TYR A 25 9.00 -19.40 -16.75
C TYR A 25 7.52 -19.02 -16.70
N LEU A 26 6.62 -19.91 -17.16
CA LEU A 26 5.16 -19.68 -17.10
C LEU A 26 4.63 -19.65 -15.67
N CYS A 27 5.18 -20.47 -14.76
CA CYS A 27 4.88 -20.40 -13.34
C CYS A 27 5.38 -19.09 -12.73
N LEU A 28 6.59 -18.64 -13.07
CA LEU A 28 7.13 -17.35 -12.64
C LEU A 28 6.34 -16.17 -13.21
N GLU A 29 5.88 -16.24 -14.46
CA GLU A 29 4.97 -15.23 -15.01
C GLU A 29 3.57 -15.28 -14.37
N SER A 30 3.08 -16.44 -13.97
CA SER A 30 1.82 -16.59 -13.23
C SER A 30 1.93 -16.07 -11.80
N ILE A 31 3.07 -16.28 -11.16
CA ILE A 31 3.38 -15.76 -9.80
C ILE A 31 3.67 -14.24 -9.87
N TYR A 32 4.31 -13.79 -10.95
CA TYR A 32 4.60 -12.38 -11.23
C TYR A 32 3.57 -11.75 -12.20
N LYS A 33 2.36 -12.29 -12.26
CA LYS A 33 1.29 -11.54 -12.92
C LYS A 33 1.16 -10.23 -12.13
N PRO A 34 1.52 -9.07 -12.70
CA PRO A 34 1.22 -7.81 -12.04
C PRO A 34 -0.27 -7.88 -11.78
N MET A 35 -0.67 -7.74 -10.52
CA MET A 35 -2.08 -7.58 -10.21
C MET A 35 -2.59 -6.55 -11.18
N ASN A 36 -3.67 -6.90 -11.90
CA ASN A 36 -4.20 -6.12 -13.01
C ASN A 36 -4.81 -4.83 -12.45
N HIS A 37 -3.93 -3.96 -11.97
CA HIS A 37 -4.24 -2.62 -11.53
C HIS A 37 -3.96 -1.68 -12.69
N ASP A 38 -4.75 -0.65 -12.79
CA ASP A 38 -4.73 0.40 -13.77
C ASP A 38 -3.35 0.65 -14.35
N ASN A 39 -3.26 0.74 -15.67
CA ASN A 39 -1.98 0.95 -16.34
C ASN A 39 -1.27 2.19 -15.75
N PRO A 40 -0.20 2.03 -14.94
CA PRO A 40 0.40 3.16 -14.24
C PRO A 40 0.97 4.23 -15.18
N SER A 41 1.20 3.88 -16.45
CA SER A 41 1.63 4.85 -17.47
C SER A 41 0.49 5.78 -17.92
N ALA A 42 -0.77 5.41 -17.68
CA ALA A 42 -1.93 6.28 -17.96
C ALA A 42 -2.19 7.32 -16.85
N GLY A 43 -1.53 7.18 -15.69
CA GLY A 43 -1.79 7.97 -14.49
C GLY A 43 -3.13 7.60 -13.84
N TYR A 44 -3.40 8.20 -12.69
CA TYR A 44 -4.62 7.99 -11.93
C TYR A 44 -5.48 9.25 -11.93
N GLN A 45 -6.79 9.06 -12.04
CA GLN A 45 -7.72 10.18 -11.96
C GLN A 45 -7.80 10.69 -10.52
N VAL A 46 -7.49 11.97 -10.33
CA VAL A 46 -7.54 12.62 -9.01
C VAL A 46 -8.95 13.17 -8.76
N LYS A 47 -9.44 12.96 -7.53
CA LYS A 47 -10.70 13.52 -7.07
C LYS A 47 -10.67 15.04 -7.10
N GLN A 48 -11.76 15.65 -7.55
CA GLN A 48 -11.93 17.10 -7.57
C GLN A 48 -12.65 17.57 -6.31
N TYR A 49 -12.20 18.69 -5.75
CA TYR A 49 -12.78 19.33 -4.57
C TYR A 49 -13.27 20.73 -4.90
N SER A 50 -14.33 21.18 -4.22
CA SER A 50 -14.85 22.53 -4.36
C SER A 50 -14.00 23.62 -3.71
N GLY A 51 -13.08 23.23 -2.85
CA GLY A 51 -12.20 24.14 -2.10
C GLY A 51 -10.79 23.56 -1.94
N PRO A 52 -9.88 24.33 -1.32
CA PRO A 52 -8.51 23.89 -1.09
C PRO A 52 -8.46 22.77 -0.03
N VAL A 53 -7.49 21.86 -0.21
CA VAL A 53 -7.26 20.71 0.69
C VAL A 53 -5.83 20.68 1.19
N LYS A 54 -5.61 20.03 2.34
CA LYS A 54 -4.28 19.62 2.81
C LYS A 54 -3.98 18.22 2.31
N ARG A 55 -2.70 17.96 2.02
CA ARG A 55 -2.21 16.62 1.65
C ARG A 55 -1.12 16.18 2.62
N TYR A 56 -1.29 14.99 3.16
CA TYR A 56 -0.27 14.26 3.92
C TYR A 56 0.27 13.13 3.05
N CYS A 57 1.60 13.07 2.94
CA CYS A 57 2.29 11.98 2.24
C CYS A 57 3.05 11.17 3.27
N GLN A 58 2.84 9.86 3.27
CA GLN A 58 3.41 8.95 4.24
C GLN A 58 4.02 7.74 3.56
N THR A 59 4.96 7.09 4.22
CA THR A 59 5.58 5.86 3.74
C THR A 59 5.65 4.81 4.84
N LEU A 60 5.58 3.55 4.42
CA LEU A 60 5.72 2.37 5.27
C LEU A 60 6.39 1.28 4.44
N SER A 61 7.15 0.37 5.07
CA SER A 61 7.72 -0.79 4.40
C SER A 61 7.00 -2.06 4.82
N LEU A 62 6.75 -2.94 3.87
CA LEU A 62 6.31 -4.30 4.10
C LEU A 62 7.50 -5.22 4.37
N ARG A 63 7.23 -6.39 4.93
CA ARG A 63 8.19 -7.49 5.02
C ARG A 63 8.54 -7.96 3.62
N ASP A 64 9.82 -8.27 3.39
CA ASP A 64 10.31 -8.78 2.10
C ASP A 64 9.95 -10.26 1.94
N ASP A 65 8.64 -10.50 1.74
CA ASP A 65 8.04 -11.81 1.51
C ASP A 65 6.91 -11.64 0.49
N LEU A 66 7.04 -12.27 -0.66
CA LEU A 66 6.12 -12.11 -1.77
C LEU A 66 4.68 -12.52 -1.41
N GLN A 67 4.51 -13.60 -0.64
CA GLN A 67 3.17 -14.08 -0.25
C GLN A 67 2.50 -13.09 0.70
N LEU A 68 3.27 -12.50 1.63
CA LEU A 68 2.75 -11.47 2.54
C LEU A 68 2.38 -10.19 1.78
N ILE A 69 3.17 -9.81 0.78
CA ILE A 69 2.89 -8.64 -0.07
C ILE A 69 1.60 -8.85 -0.88
N GLU A 70 1.46 -10.01 -1.51
CA GLU A 70 0.26 -10.35 -2.28
C GLU A 70 -0.99 -10.36 -1.40
N GLU A 71 -0.90 -10.94 -0.20
CA GLU A 71 -2.02 -10.96 0.74
C GLU A 71 -2.36 -9.56 1.27
N TYR A 72 -1.36 -8.72 1.56
CA TYR A 72 -1.59 -7.32 1.92
C TYR A 72 -2.37 -6.57 0.83
N CYS A 73 -1.95 -6.71 -0.43
CA CYS A 73 -2.63 -6.11 -1.56
C CYS A 73 -4.05 -6.66 -1.72
N ARG A 74 -4.25 -7.98 -1.55
CA ARG A 74 -5.58 -8.61 -1.60
C ARG A 74 -6.53 -8.04 -0.55
N LEU A 75 -6.05 -7.83 0.68
CA LEU A 75 -6.84 -7.24 1.77
C LEU A 75 -7.28 -5.79 1.48
N HIS A 76 -6.54 -5.08 0.63
CA HIS A 76 -6.85 -3.70 0.22
C HIS A 76 -7.65 -3.64 -1.09
N SER A 77 -7.90 -4.77 -1.74
CA SER A 77 -8.69 -4.81 -2.98
C SER A 77 -10.16 -4.45 -2.72
N PRO A 78 -10.87 -3.90 -3.72
CA PRO A 78 -12.27 -3.51 -3.58
C PRO A 78 -13.21 -4.64 -3.15
N GLU A 79 -12.87 -5.89 -3.50
CA GLU A 79 -13.69 -7.07 -3.25
C GLU A 79 -13.59 -7.56 -1.80
N VAL A 80 -12.45 -7.30 -1.13
CA VAL A 80 -12.12 -7.90 0.18
C VAL A 80 -12.05 -6.87 1.29
N GLN A 81 -11.73 -5.61 0.98
CA GLN A 81 -11.54 -4.57 1.97
C GLN A 81 -12.76 -4.39 2.89
N TRP A 82 -12.48 -4.16 4.17
CA TRP A 82 -13.53 -4.05 5.18
C TRP A 82 -14.26 -2.72 5.07
N ARG A 83 -15.58 -2.80 4.93
CA ARG A 83 -16.44 -1.62 4.79
C ARG A 83 -16.33 -0.68 6.00
N GLU A 84 -16.29 -1.24 7.20
CA GLU A 84 -16.22 -0.49 8.46
C GLU A 84 -14.96 0.39 8.53
N ILE A 85 -13.84 -0.09 7.99
CA ILE A 85 -12.59 0.68 7.94
C ILE A 85 -12.73 1.88 7.01
N ARG A 86 -13.29 1.70 5.83
CA ARG A 86 -13.53 2.80 4.88
C ARG A 86 -14.52 3.82 5.44
N ASP A 87 -15.58 3.33 6.06
CA ASP A 87 -16.60 4.20 6.67
C ASP A 87 -16.00 4.96 7.86
N GLY A 88 -15.14 4.33 8.67
CA GLY A 88 -14.40 4.96 9.76
C GLY A 88 -13.46 6.06 9.28
N ILE A 89 -12.67 5.80 8.24
CA ILE A 89 -11.77 6.79 7.62
C ILE A 89 -12.55 8.03 7.16
N ARG A 90 -13.69 7.84 6.50
CA ARG A 90 -14.57 8.94 6.08
C ARG A 90 -15.19 9.67 7.26
N ALA A 91 -15.61 8.94 8.29
CA ALA A 91 -16.28 9.50 9.46
C ALA A 91 -15.38 10.44 10.28
N VAL A 92 -14.05 10.29 10.20
CA VAL A 92 -13.11 11.21 10.86
C VAL A 92 -12.75 12.42 9.99
N GLY A 93 -13.33 12.55 8.78
CA GLY A 93 -13.17 13.74 7.93
C GLY A 93 -12.06 13.62 6.87
N ILE A 94 -11.51 12.44 6.64
CA ILE A 94 -10.59 12.20 5.53
C ILE A 94 -11.40 12.22 4.23
N LEU A 95 -10.98 13.03 3.27
CA LEU A 95 -11.65 13.23 1.99
C LEU A 95 -11.24 12.19 0.95
N GLU A 96 -9.96 11.80 0.96
CA GLU A 96 -9.41 10.77 0.10
C GLU A 96 -8.19 10.12 0.77
N MET A 97 -8.01 8.84 0.49
CA MET A 97 -6.82 8.08 0.90
C MET A 97 -6.46 7.09 -0.20
N GLU A 98 -5.24 7.18 -0.69
CA GLU A 98 -4.69 6.29 -1.71
C GLU A 98 -3.40 5.67 -1.20
N ILE A 99 -3.20 4.38 -1.46
CA ILE A 99 -1.97 3.66 -1.13
C ILE A 99 -1.38 3.09 -2.41
N TYR A 100 -0.13 3.40 -2.66
CA TYR A 100 0.67 2.89 -3.77
C TYR A 100 1.74 1.95 -3.25
N ILE A 101 2.12 0.98 -4.07
CA ILE A 101 3.18 0.02 -3.74
C ILE A 101 4.24 -0.03 -4.83
N LEU A 102 5.49 -0.07 -4.40
CA LEU A 102 6.64 -0.40 -5.24
C LEU A 102 7.54 -1.37 -4.48
N ASP A 103 7.62 -2.61 -4.93
CA ASP A 103 8.32 -3.70 -4.25
C ASP A 103 7.80 -3.85 -2.79
N THR A 104 8.62 -3.56 -1.78
CA THR A 104 8.25 -3.59 -0.36
C THR A 104 7.84 -2.22 0.19
N SER A 105 7.91 -1.18 -0.62
CA SER A 105 7.67 0.20 -0.17
C SER A 105 6.25 0.63 -0.47
N LEU A 106 5.56 1.11 0.55
CA LEU A 106 4.25 1.73 0.44
C LEU A 106 4.38 3.24 0.48
N PHE A 107 3.59 3.91 -0.34
CA PHE A 107 3.41 5.35 -0.33
C PHE A 107 1.92 5.65 -0.19
N MET A 108 1.55 6.43 0.82
CA MET A 108 0.16 6.80 1.07
C MET A 108 -0.02 8.30 0.91
N ILE A 109 -1.08 8.68 0.20
CA ILE A 109 -1.59 10.06 0.10
C ILE A 109 -2.89 10.13 0.88
N VAL A 110 -2.99 11.11 1.78
CA VAL A 110 -4.23 11.43 2.50
C VAL A 110 -4.58 12.88 2.24
N GLU A 111 -5.81 13.14 1.81
CA GLU A 111 -6.32 14.49 1.55
C GLU A 111 -7.44 14.84 2.54
N THR A 112 -7.37 16.04 3.10
CA THR A 112 -8.26 16.50 4.17
C THR A 112 -8.65 17.96 3.98
N PRO A 113 -9.70 18.46 4.64
CA PRO A 113 -9.96 19.90 4.74
C PRO A 113 -8.78 20.65 5.35
N LEU A 114 -8.71 21.97 5.14
CA LEU A 114 -7.61 22.80 5.66
C LEU A 114 -7.58 22.87 7.20
N ASP A 115 -8.72 22.81 7.84
CA ASP A 115 -8.93 22.88 9.30
C ASP A 115 -8.84 21.51 9.99
N PHE A 116 -8.55 20.45 9.24
CA PHE A 116 -8.46 19.09 9.77
C PHE A 116 -7.35 18.98 10.83
N ASP A 117 -7.70 18.46 11.99
CA ASP A 117 -6.76 18.08 13.05
C ASP A 117 -6.41 16.60 12.94
N TRP A 118 -5.16 16.32 12.64
CA TRP A 118 -4.66 14.96 12.39
C TRP A 118 -4.70 14.11 13.66
N ASP A 119 -4.24 14.67 14.78
CA ASP A 119 -4.09 13.90 16.03
C ASP A 119 -5.47 13.56 16.62
N GLU A 120 -6.40 14.52 16.62
CA GLU A 120 -7.78 14.30 17.04
C GLU A 120 -8.47 13.26 16.15
N ALA A 121 -8.35 13.39 14.83
CA ALA A 121 -8.96 12.46 13.88
C ALA A 121 -8.43 11.04 14.03
N MET A 122 -7.11 10.86 14.18
CA MET A 122 -6.51 9.53 14.36
C MET A 122 -6.85 8.92 15.72
N ALA A 123 -6.91 9.72 16.79
CA ALA A 123 -7.37 9.26 18.10
C ALA A 123 -8.82 8.76 18.02
N ARG A 124 -9.70 9.50 17.34
CA ARG A 124 -11.09 9.10 17.12
C ARG A 124 -11.18 7.86 16.23
N LEU A 125 -10.43 7.78 15.13
CA LEU A 125 -10.41 6.63 14.21
C LEU A 125 -10.09 5.34 14.98
N ALA A 126 -9.10 5.37 15.87
CA ALA A 126 -8.69 4.20 16.65
C ALA A 126 -9.81 3.60 17.51
N THR A 127 -10.85 4.37 17.84
CA THR A 127 -12.01 3.93 18.63
C THR A 127 -13.18 3.39 17.80
N LEU A 128 -13.12 3.53 16.48
CA LEU A 128 -14.22 3.13 15.61
C LEU A 128 -14.28 1.61 15.38
N PRO A 129 -15.45 1.09 14.97
CA PRO A 129 -15.65 -0.36 14.81
C PRO A 129 -14.58 -1.02 13.94
N ARG A 130 -14.08 -2.14 14.42
CA ARG A 130 -13.09 -3.01 13.79
C ARG A 130 -11.72 -2.40 13.49
N GLN A 131 -11.48 -1.13 13.87
CA GLN A 131 -10.19 -0.48 13.59
C GLN A 131 -9.03 -1.21 14.29
N ALA A 132 -9.20 -1.60 15.57
CA ALA A 132 -8.18 -2.34 16.29
C ALA A 132 -7.90 -3.73 15.67
N GLU A 133 -8.95 -4.41 15.19
CA GLU A 133 -8.83 -5.70 14.49
C GLU A 133 -8.08 -5.53 13.16
N TRP A 134 -8.41 -4.50 12.40
CA TRP A 134 -7.71 -4.16 11.16
C TRP A 134 -6.24 -3.88 11.39
N GLU A 135 -5.92 -3.02 12.35
CA GLU A 135 -4.53 -2.69 12.70
C GLU A 135 -3.71 -3.93 13.09
N ALA A 136 -4.31 -4.84 13.87
CA ALA A 136 -3.68 -6.11 14.23
C ALA A 136 -3.46 -7.02 12.99
N THR A 137 -4.45 -7.06 12.09
CA THR A 137 -4.39 -7.84 10.86
C THR A 137 -3.25 -7.35 9.95
N VAL A 138 -3.21 -6.05 9.65
CA VAL A 138 -2.20 -5.50 8.72
C VAL A 138 -0.79 -5.45 9.32
N ALA A 139 -0.66 -5.41 10.64
CA ALA A 139 0.64 -5.41 11.32
C ALA A 139 1.48 -6.67 11.01
N ALA A 140 0.83 -7.80 10.68
CA ALA A 140 1.52 -9.03 10.32
C ALA A 140 2.39 -8.89 9.05
N PHE A 141 1.99 -8.00 8.15
CA PHE A 141 2.65 -7.77 6.86
C PHE A 141 3.69 -6.65 6.91
N GLN A 142 3.56 -5.74 7.88
CA GLN A 142 4.33 -4.51 7.97
C GLN A 142 5.69 -4.74 8.63
N LEU A 143 6.73 -4.08 8.11
CA LEU A 143 8.05 -4.05 8.71
C LEU A 143 8.09 -2.96 9.80
N CYS A 144 7.55 -3.27 10.98
CA CYS A 144 7.50 -2.37 12.12
C CYS A 144 7.83 -3.11 13.42
N ARG A 145 8.09 -2.36 14.48
CA ARG A 145 8.29 -2.94 15.82
C ARG A 145 6.95 -3.48 16.33
N PRO A 146 6.94 -4.63 17.04
CA PRO A 146 5.73 -5.11 17.69
C PRO A 146 5.10 -4.03 18.59
N GLY A 147 3.77 -3.87 18.48
CA GLY A 147 3.03 -2.89 19.29
C GLY A 147 3.10 -1.44 18.79
N SER A 148 3.77 -1.16 17.67
CA SER A 148 3.76 0.18 17.07
C SER A 148 2.35 0.64 16.71
N THR A 149 2.03 1.90 16.99
CA THR A 149 0.80 2.57 16.55
C THR A 149 0.83 2.87 15.05
N SER A 150 -0.31 3.17 14.44
CA SER A 150 -0.39 3.58 13.03
C SER A 150 0.51 4.77 12.70
N SER A 151 0.58 5.77 13.59
CA SER A 151 1.42 6.95 13.41
C SER A 151 2.92 6.65 13.48
N GLU A 152 3.32 5.61 14.23
CA GLU A 152 4.71 5.17 14.27
C GLU A 152 5.09 4.32 13.06
N LYS A 153 4.14 3.62 12.46
CA LYS A 153 4.35 2.78 11.26
C LYS A 153 4.40 3.64 10.00
N TRP A 154 3.41 4.51 9.82
CA TRP A 154 3.29 5.42 8.68
C TRP A 154 4.05 6.71 8.96
N ARG A 155 5.23 6.86 8.36
CA ARG A 155 6.10 8.02 8.58
C ARG A 155 5.78 9.13 7.60
N LEU A 156 5.53 10.33 8.11
CA LEU A 156 5.33 11.54 7.30
C LEU A 156 6.57 11.84 6.45
N MET A 157 6.33 12.15 5.20
CA MET A 157 7.37 12.55 4.26
C MET A 157 7.44 14.07 4.15
N ARG A 158 8.66 14.60 4.12
CA ARG A 158 8.90 16.03 3.87
C ARG A 158 8.78 16.31 2.38
N ARG A 159 7.92 17.27 2.00
CA ARG A 159 7.87 17.78 0.63
C ARG A 159 9.15 18.57 0.32
N ILE A 160 9.92 18.11 -0.67
CA ILE A 160 11.19 18.75 -1.07
C ILE A 160 11.05 19.66 -2.28
N PHE A 161 9.96 19.52 -3.04
CA PHE A 161 9.68 20.32 -4.23
C PHE A 161 8.18 20.62 -4.33
N HIS A 162 7.85 21.81 -4.81
CA HIS A 162 6.50 22.24 -5.15
C HIS A 162 6.57 23.17 -6.36
N LEU A 163 5.88 22.82 -7.45
CA LEU A 163 5.95 23.58 -8.71
C LEU A 163 5.34 24.98 -8.57
N TYR A 164 4.23 25.07 -7.82
CA TYR A 164 3.56 26.36 -7.57
C TYR A 164 3.78 26.79 -6.13
N LYS A 165 4.01 28.10 -5.94
CA LYS A 165 4.17 28.73 -4.61
C LYS A 165 2.82 29.22 -4.09
#